data_b276ff34fc313fa8a38d8d5adb0d8bcb
#
_entry.id   b276ff34fc313fa8a38d8d5adb0d8bcb
#
_cell.length_a   1.000
_cell.length_b   1.000
_cell.length_c   1.000
_cell.angle_alpha   90.00
_cell.angle_beta   90.00
_cell.angle_gamma   90.00
#
_symmetry.space_group_name_H-M   'P 1'
#
loop_
_entity.id
_entity.type
_entity.pdbx_description
1 polymer ?
#
loop_
_entity_poly.entity_id
_entity_poly.type
_entity_poly.pdbx_seq_one_letter_code
_entity_poly.pdbx_strand_id
1 'polypeptide(L)'
;KADLKIINLSFNQINGGSIELDVSRKNAKFKECKHLIKWILNSEKLNKYNEIIKHKQFFQECKNHKVLLKNLLTILRKQNKKISGYGASTKGNVLLQYCKIDSKILNFIAEVNKYKFNKYTPGTNIKIVSEKKVKQKRPDYMLVLPWHFKDHIIKREHKYLQSGGKLIFPLPDIEII
;
A
#
# COMPACT_ATOMS: atom_id res chain seq x y z
N LYS A 1 1.31 -29.73 -15.81
CA LYS A 1 2.48 -30.20 -15.04
C LYS A 1 2.12 -30.51 -13.57
N ALA A 2 1.18 -29.78 -12.97
CA ALA A 2 0.71 -30.05 -11.60
C ALA A 2 -0.53 -30.95 -11.54
N ASP A 3 -1.04 -31.41 -12.68
CA ASP A 3 -2.25 -32.24 -12.84
C ASP A 3 -3.48 -31.69 -12.11
N LEU A 4 -3.64 -30.37 -12.18
CA LEU A 4 -4.72 -29.60 -11.58
C LEU A 4 -5.56 -28.91 -12.66
N LYS A 5 -6.83 -28.61 -12.29
CA LYS A 5 -7.74 -27.78 -13.08
C LYS A 5 -8.38 -26.71 -12.20
N ILE A 6 -8.67 -25.54 -12.77
CA ILE A 6 -9.34 -24.43 -12.10
C ILE A 6 -10.85 -24.67 -12.23
N ILE A 7 -11.55 -24.73 -11.10
CA ILE A 7 -13.00 -24.98 -11.05
C ILE A 7 -13.78 -23.71 -10.78
N ASN A 8 -13.15 -22.70 -10.20
CA ASN A 8 -13.72 -21.36 -10.02
C ASN A 8 -12.61 -20.31 -9.99
N LEU A 9 -12.97 -19.06 -10.32
CA LEU A 9 -12.11 -17.90 -10.31
C LEU A 9 -12.92 -16.68 -9.89
N SER A 10 -12.44 -15.95 -8.90
CA SER A 10 -13.07 -14.72 -8.43
C SER A 10 -12.04 -13.62 -8.15
N PHE A 11 -12.52 -12.38 -8.08
CA PHE A 11 -11.70 -11.23 -7.69
C PHE A 11 -12.20 -10.70 -6.35
N ASN A 12 -11.28 -10.28 -5.51
CA ASN A 12 -11.62 -9.65 -4.24
C ASN A 12 -10.69 -8.46 -3.94
N GLN A 13 -11.03 -7.67 -2.92
CA GLN A 13 -10.27 -6.47 -2.54
C GLN A 13 -9.17 -6.75 -1.50
N ILE A 14 -8.92 -8.00 -1.17
CA ILE A 14 -7.88 -8.36 -0.20
C ILE A 14 -6.52 -7.86 -0.71
N ASN A 15 -5.78 -7.22 0.20
CA ASN A 15 -4.48 -6.64 -0.11
C ASN A 15 -4.46 -5.56 -1.21
N GLY A 16 -5.60 -4.96 -1.54
CA GLY A 16 -5.73 -3.98 -2.62
C GLY A 16 -6.00 -4.59 -3.99
N GLY A 17 -6.53 -5.80 -4.01
CA GLY A 17 -6.90 -6.58 -5.18
C GLY A 17 -6.18 -7.93 -5.25
N SER A 18 -6.94 -9.01 -5.35
CA SER A 18 -6.43 -10.38 -5.45
C SER A 18 -7.30 -11.22 -6.38
N ILE A 19 -6.69 -12.21 -7.00
CA ILE A 19 -7.37 -13.27 -7.72
C ILE A 19 -7.43 -14.49 -6.81
N GLU A 20 -8.62 -15.01 -6.60
CA GLU A 20 -8.87 -16.24 -5.84
C GLU A 20 -9.21 -17.37 -6.82
N LEU A 21 -8.53 -18.50 -6.67
CA LEU A 21 -8.69 -19.67 -7.53
C LEU A 21 -9.09 -20.87 -6.69
N ASP A 22 -10.24 -21.49 -7.01
CA ASP A 22 -10.57 -22.83 -6.53
C ASP A 22 -10.01 -23.85 -7.51
N VAL A 23 -9.24 -24.80 -6.99
CA VAL A 23 -8.48 -25.76 -7.80
C VAL A 23 -8.79 -27.17 -7.38
N SER A 24 -8.92 -28.08 -8.32
CA SER A 24 -9.09 -29.53 -8.06
C SER A 24 -8.13 -30.35 -8.88
N ARG A 25 -7.99 -31.64 -8.51
CA ARG A 25 -7.27 -32.62 -9.36
C ARG A 25 -7.98 -32.74 -10.70
N LYS A 26 -7.22 -32.92 -11.77
CA LYS A 26 -7.74 -32.99 -13.15
C LYS A 26 -8.83 -34.07 -13.34
N ASN A 27 -8.65 -35.19 -12.69
CA ASN A 27 -9.59 -36.35 -12.73
C ASN A 27 -10.77 -36.25 -11.75
N ALA A 28 -10.84 -35.20 -10.92
CA ALA A 28 -11.95 -35.01 -9.98
C ALA A 28 -13.25 -34.67 -10.71
N LYS A 29 -14.41 -34.97 -10.08
CA LYS A 29 -15.77 -34.80 -10.65
C LYS A 29 -16.16 -33.33 -10.94
N PHE A 30 -15.47 -32.38 -10.39
CA PHE A 30 -15.79 -30.96 -10.56
C PHE A 30 -15.54 -30.51 -12.00
N LYS A 31 -16.41 -29.66 -12.52
CA LYS A 31 -16.25 -29.08 -13.87
C LYS A 31 -15.23 -27.95 -13.86
N GLU A 32 -14.41 -27.88 -14.89
CA GLU A 32 -13.47 -26.76 -15.11
C GLU A 32 -14.21 -25.50 -15.53
N CYS A 33 -13.84 -24.33 -15.00
CA CYS A 33 -14.48 -23.06 -15.33
C CYS A 33 -13.88 -22.40 -16.60
N LYS A 34 -13.88 -23.13 -17.71
CA LYS A 34 -13.25 -22.71 -18.98
C LYS A 34 -13.66 -21.32 -19.45
N HIS A 35 -14.92 -20.93 -19.25
CA HIS A 35 -15.43 -19.62 -19.69
C HIS A 35 -14.78 -18.46 -18.92
N LEU A 36 -14.61 -18.57 -17.60
CA LEU A 36 -13.94 -17.54 -16.79
C LEU A 36 -12.45 -17.46 -17.13
N ILE A 37 -11.79 -18.62 -17.30
CA ILE A 37 -10.39 -18.67 -17.71
C ILE A 37 -10.20 -17.97 -19.06
N LYS A 38 -11.06 -18.32 -20.05
CA LYS A 38 -11.01 -17.69 -21.38
C LYS A 38 -11.25 -16.19 -21.31
N TRP A 39 -12.20 -15.75 -20.47
CA TRP A 39 -12.51 -14.33 -20.29
C TRP A 39 -11.32 -13.57 -19.75
N ILE A 40 -10.67 -14.06 -18.67
CA ILE A 40 -9.52 -13.35 -18.08
C ILE A 40 -8.33 -13.31 -19.04
N LEU A 41 -8.00 -14.43 -19.71
CA LEU A 41 -6.91 -14.47 -20.68
C LEU A 41 -7.13 -13.53 -21.87
N ASN A 42 -8.38 -13.43 -22.35
CA ASN A 42 -8.73 -12.46 -23.40
C ASN A 42 -8.61 -11.02 -22.87
N SER A 43 -9.06 -10.76 -21.65
CA SER A 43 -8.92 -9.44 -21.02
C SER A 43 -7.44 -9.03 -20.88
N GLU A 44 -6.59 -9.94 -20.43
CA GLU A 44 -5.14 -9.71 -20.34
C GLU A 44 -4.52 -9.39 -21.71
N LYS A 45 -4.94 -10.13 -22.75
CA LYS A 45 -4.49 -9.91 -24.14
C LYS A 45 -4.94 -8.55 -24.67
N LEU A 46 -6.23 -8.19 -24.48
CA LEU A 46 -6.79 -6.91 -24.93
C LEU A 46 -6.09 -5.74 -24.25
N ASN A 47 -5.78 -5.88 -22.95
CA ASN A 47 -5.05 -4.85 -22.19
C ASN A 47 -3.53 -4.90 -22.43
N LYS A 48 -3.06 -5.80 -23.25
CA LYS A 48 -1.63 -5.95 -23.62
C LYS A 48 -0.70 -6.21 -22.43
N TYR A 49 -1.19 -6.88 -21.36
CA TYR A 49 -0.39 -7.16 -20.18
C TYR A 49 0.80 -8.10 -20.45
N ASN A 50 0.78 -8.83 -21.57
CA ASN A 50 1.89 -9.66 -22.01
C ASN A 50 2.94 -8.89 -22.85
N GLU A 51 2.71 -7.60 -23.13
CA GLU A 51 3.62 -6.79 -23.93
C GLU A 51 4.58 -5.98 -23.05
N ILE A 52 5.85 -5.98 -23.41
CA ILE A 52 6.90 -5.25 -22.67
C ILE A 52 6.61 -3.75 -22.52
N ILE A 53 5.86 -3.16 -23.46
CA ILE A 53 5.50 -1.75 -23.42
C ILE A 53 4.65 -1.41 -22.17
N LYS A 54 3.72 -2.31 -21.77
CA LYS A 54 2.91 -2.13 -20.56
C LYS A 54 3.76 -2.16 -19.30
N HIS A 55 4.73 -3.06 -19.23
CA HIS A 55 5.66 -3.13 -18.10
C HIS A 55 6.57 -1.90 -18.02
N LYS A 56 7.01 -1.37 -19.18
CA LYS A 56 7.76 -0.10 -19.23
C LYS A 56 6.92 1.09 -18.79
N GLN A 57 5.65 1.17 -19.20
CA GLN A 57 4.72 2.20 -18.77
C GLN A 57 4.52 2.15 -17.25
N PHE A 58 4.19 0.99 -16.69
CA PHE A 58 4.06 0.80 -15.24
C PHE A 58 5.32 1.21 -14.47
N PHE A 59 6.49 0.82 -14.98
CA PHE A 59 7.76 1.21 -14.37
C PHE A 59 7.97 2.73 -14.38
N GLN A 60 7.56 3.41 -15.46
CA GLN A 60 7.65 4.87 -15.54
C GLN A 60 6.66 5.54 -14.57
N GLU A 61 5.45 5.02 -14.42
CA GLU A 61 4.46 5.47 -13.43
C GLU A 61 5.01 5.34 -12.01
N CYS A 62 5.64 4.21 -11.68
CA CYS A 62 6.30 4.04 -10.38
C CYS A 62 7.41 5.08 -10.15
N LYS A 63 8.20 5.42 -11.18
CA LYS A 63 9.24 6.47 -11.08
C LYS A 63 8.62 7.85 -10.84
N ASN A 64 7.57 8.19 -11.58
CA ASN A 64 6.88 9.46 -11.45
C ASN A 64 6.25 9.59 -10.06
N HIS A 65 5.56 8.55 -9.60
CA HIS A 65 4.97 8.47 -8.27
C HIS A 65 6.02 8.68 -7.16
N LYS A 66 7.18 8.02 -7.26
CA LYS A 66 8.31 8.22 -6.34
C LYS A 66 8.72 9.68 -6.24
N VAL A 67 8.86 10.36 -7.39
CA VAL A 67 9.26 11.78 -7.44
C VAL A 67 8.17 12.65 -6.80
N LEU A 68 6.91 12.44 -7.17
CA LEU A 68 5.78 13.21 -6.66
C LEU A 68 5.64 13.08 -5.14
N LEU A 69 5.63 11.84 -4.61
CA LEU A 69 5.49 11.61 -3.18
C LEU A 69 6.66 12.22 -2.39
N LYS A 70 7.89 12.01 -2.86
CA LYS A 70 9.06 12.58 -2.21
C LYS A 70 9.05 14.11 -2.21
N ASN A 71 8.68 14.72 -3.33
CA ASN A 71 8.60 16.18 -3.46
C ASN A 71 7.52 16.75 -2.53
N LEU A 72 6.33 16.16 -2.50
CA LEU A 72 5.26 16.55 -1.57
C LEU A 72 5.77 16.59 -0.13
N LEU A 73 6.32 15.48 0.35
CA LEU A 73 6.80 15.39 1.72
C LEU A 73 7.96 16.36 2.02
N THR A 74 8.83 16.58 1.05
CA THR A 74 9.94 17.53 1.17
C THR A 74 9.44 18.97 1.26
N ILE A 75 8.45 19.35 0.43
CA ILE A 75 7.81 20.67 0.47
C ILE A 75 7.15 20.90 1.84
N LEU A 76 6.37 19.93 2.33
CA LEU A 76 5.74 20.01 3.64
C LEU A 76 6.78 20.19 4.76
N ARG A 77 7.91 19.48 4.69
CA ARG A 77 9.02 19.64 5.67
C ARG A 77 9.65 21.03 5.58
N LYS A 78 9.86 21.57 4.38
CA LYS A 78 10.37 22.95 4.19
C LYS A 78 9.41 23.99 4.76
N GLN A 79 8.11 23.71 4.78
CA GLN A 79 7.08 24.53 5.43
C GLN A 79 6.97 24.28 6.95
N ASN A 80 7.97 23.63 7.56
CA ASN A 80 8.01 23.27 8.98
C ASN A 80 6.86 22.37 9.47
N LYS A 81 6.18 21.65 8.57
CA LYS A 81 5.14 20.72 8.94
C LYS A 81 5.72 19.47 9.61
N LYS A 82 5.07 19.03 10.68
CA LYS A 82 5.41 17.79 11.38
C LYS A 82 4.77 16.61 10.66
N ILE A 83 5.60 15.72 10.11
CA ILE A 83 5.12 14.55 9.39
C ILE A 83 5.53 13.28 10.14
N SER A 84 4.59 12.37 10.36
CA SER A 84 4.84 11.05 10.93
C SER A 84 4.28 9.96 9.99
N GLY A 85 4.82 8.74 10.07
CA GLY A 85 4.21 7.58 9.43
C GLY A 85 3.08 7.02 10.30
N TYR A 86 2.10 6.38 9.68
CA TYR A 86 1.00 5.66 10.31
C TYR A 86 1.03 4.20 9.91
N GLY A 87 1.22 3.29 10.88
CA GLY A 87 1.28 1.84 10.71
C GLY A 87 2.60 1.32 10.10
N ALA A 88 3.40 0.61 10.88
CA ALA A 88 4.66 0.02 10.39
C ALA A 88 4.40 -1.28 9.61
N SER A 89 3.86 -1.19 8.40
CA SER A 89 3.53 -2.32 7.54
C SER A 89 4.70 -2.76 6.66
N THR A 90 4.72 -4.03 6.25
CA THR A 90 5.73 -4.57 5.33
C THR A 90 5.68 -3.85 3.98
N LYS A 91 4.49 -3.66 3.39
CA LYS A 91 4.32 -2.91 2.14
C LYS A 91 4.79 -1.46 2.28
N GLY A 92 4.49 -0.84 3.44
CA GLY A 92 4.97 0.50 3.74
C GLY A 92 6.50 0.61 3.77
N ASN A 93 7.21 -0.40 4.29
CA ASN A 93 8.67 -0.42 4.25
C ASN A 93 9.21 -0.42 2.81
N VAL A 94 8.59 -1.19 1.90
CA VAL A 94 8.97 -1.18 0.48
C VAL A 94 8.79 0.22 -0.12
N LEU A 95 7.65 0.86 0.15
CA LEU A 95 7.38 2.22 -0.31
C LEU A 95 8.41 3.23 0.22
N LEU A 96 8.70 3.20 1.53
CA LEU A 96 9.67 4.09 2.16
C LEU A 96 11.06 3.94 1.54
N GLN A 97 11.53 2.70 1.35
CA GLN A 97 12.83 2.43 0.73
C GLN A 97 12.86 2.86 -0.73
N TYR A 98 11.85 2.49 -1.51
CA TYR A 98 11.77 2.84 -2.94
C TYR A 98 11.74 4.35 -3.15
N CYS A 99 10.94 5.08 -2.36
CA CYS A 99 10.84 6.54 -2.44
C CYS A 99 11.98 7.28 -1.71
N LYS A 100 12.89 6.56 -1.05
CA LYS A 100 13.97 7.13 -0.23
C LYS A 100 13.44 8.12 0.80
N ILE A 101 12.41 7.71 1.53
CA ILE A 101 11.81 8.45 2.65
C ILE A 101 12.40 7.90 3.95
N ASP A 102 13.16 8.70 4.64
CA ASP A 102 13.92 8.34 5.84
C ASP A 102 13.50 9.17 7.08
N SER A 103 14.26 9.05 8.16
CA SER A 103 14.05 9.78 9.42
C SER A 103 14.21 11.31 9.31
N LYS A 104 14.80 11.84 8.24
CA LYS A 104 14.87 13.28 7.97
C LYS A 104 13.51 13.82 7.50
N ILE A 105 12.69 12.98 6.90
CA ILE A 105 11.35 13.32 6.38
C ILE A 105 10.28 12.94 7.41
N LEU A 106 10.28 11.70 7.92
CA LEU A 106 9.33 11.23 8.91
C LEU A 106 9.96 11.13 10.29
N ASN A 107 9.43 11.86 11.26
CA ASN A 107 9.97 11.88 12.61
C ASN A 107 9.85 10.51 13.31
N PHE A 108 8.73 9.84 13.14
CA PHE A 108 8.40 8.54 13.76
C PHE A 108 7.39 7.79 12.89
N ILE A 109 7.22 6.50 13.16
CA ILE A 109 6.07 5.74 12.68
C ILE A 109 5.22 5.34 13.88
N ALA A 110 3.94 5.74 13.85
CA ALA A 110 2.93 5.32 14.81
C ALA A 110 2.54 3.85 14.57
N GLU A 111 2.53 3.05 15.64
CA GLU A 111 2.21 1.62 15.55
C GLU A 111 1.41 1.17 16.77
N VAL A 112 0.53 0.19 16.59
CA VAL A 112 -0.25 -0.45 17.67
C VAL A 112 0.41 -1.71 18.21
N ASN A 113 1.17 -2.41 17.40
CA ASN A 113 1.84 -3.64 17.79
C ASN A 113 3.04 -3.33 18.70
N LYS A 114 2.90 -3.68 19.97
CA LYS A 114 3.92 -3.42 21.01
C LYS A 114 5.28 -4.07 20.69
N TYR A 115 5.30 -5.20 19.99
CA TYR A 115 6.55 -5.89 19.61
C TYR A 115 7.41 -5.10 18.62
N LYS A 116 6.84 -4.08 17.94
CA LYS A 116 7.56 -3.21 17.04
C LYS A 116 8.07 -1.91 17.70
N PHE A 117 7.62 -1.61 18.91
CA PHE A 117 8.01 -0.36 19.59
C PHE A 117 9.52 -0.32 19.86
N ASN A 118 10.08 0.89 19.73
CA ASN A 118 11.50 1.20 19.85
C ASN A 118 12.42 0.50 18.84
N LYS A 119 11.85 -0.21 17.86
CA LYS A 119 12.58 -0.70 16.69
C LYS A 119 12.62 0.38 15.60
N TYR A 120 13.36 0.09 14.54
CA TYR A 120 13.53 1.00 13.40
C TYR A 120 13.11 0.31 12.11
N THR A 121 12.66 1.09 11.15
CA THR A 121 12.35 0.59 9.82
C THR A 121 13.63 0.17 9.09
N PRO A 122 13.66 -1.01 8.45
CA PRO A 122 14.83 -1.46 7.70
C PRO A 122 15.12 -0.51 6.53
N GLY A 123 16.40 -0.20 6.34
CA GLY A 123 16.88 0.62 5.23
C GLY A 123 16.56 2.12 5.30
N THR A 124 15.59 2.56 6.11
CA THR A 124 15.20 3.97 6.23
C THR A 124 15.37 4.56 7.63
N ASN A 125 15.67 3.70 8.61
CA ASN A 125 16.03 4.06 9.98
C ASN A 125 15.05 5.01 10.70
N ILE A 126 13.74 4.85 10.47
CA ILE A 126 12.70 5.64 11.13
C ILE A 126 12.27 4.90 12.40
N LYS A 127 12.28 5.57 13.54
CA LYS A 127 11.90 4.98 14.83
C LYS A 127 10.40 4.69 14.88
N ILE A 128 10.06 3.46 15.30
CA ILE A 128 8.67 3.02 15.49
C ILE A 128 8.31 3.24 16.98
N VAL A 129 7.19 3.90 17.21
CA VAL A 129 6.70 4.22 18.56
C VAL A 129 5.20 4.00 18.65
N SER A 130 4.63 4.00 19.87
CA SER A 130 3.19 3.86 20.04
C SER A 130 2.42 5.01 19.39
N GLU A 131 1.22 4.76 18.89
CA GLU A 131 0.32 5.80 18.35
C GLU A 131 0.09 6.92 19.36
N LYS A 132 -0.10 6.57 20.65
CA LYS A 132 -0.29 7.55 21.73
C LYS A 132 0.86 8.56 21.75
N LYS A 133 2.10 8.08 21.65
CA LYS A 133 3.29 8.94 21.66
C LYS A 133 3.36 9.86 20.42
N VAL A 134 2.97 9.36 19.26
CA VAL A 134 2.91 10.18 18.03
C VAL A 134 1.81 11.23 18.12
N LYS A 135 0.61 10.84 18.55
CA LYS A 135 -0.55 11.75 18.70
C LYS A 135 -0.29 12.88 19.70
N GLN A 136 0.44 12.60 20.81
CA GLN A 136 0.86 13.63 21.74
C GLN A 136 1.76 14.71 21.12
N LYS A 137 2.53 14.36 20.07
CA LYS A 137 3.38 15.29 19.32
C LYS A 137 2.61 16.12 18.28
N ARG A 138 1.32 15.88 18.12
CA ARG A 138 0.39 16.55 17.20
C ARG A 138 1.02 16.73 15.81
N PRO A 139 1.23 15.65 15.04
CA PRO A 139 1.71 15.78 13.67
C PRO A 139 0.67 16.51 12.82
N ASP A 140 1.10 17.39 11.91
CA ASP A 140 0.23 18.04 10.94
C ASP A 140 -0.26 17.01 9.90
N TYR A 141 0.63 16.07 9.55
CA TYR A 141 0.36 15.03 8.53
C TYR A 141 0.78 13.67 9.04
N MET A 142 0.00 12.64 8.68
CA MET A 142 0.40 11.23 8.83
C MET A 142 0.40 10.53 7.48
N LEU A 143 1.57 10.05 7.03
CA LEU A 143 1.72 9.20 5.85
C LEU A 143 1.23 7.80 6.18
N VAL A 144 0.14 7.37 5.55
CA VAL A 144 -0.53 6.10 5.81
C VAL A 144 0.17 4.98 5.05
N LEU A 145 0.92 4.13 5.76
CA LEU A 145 1.67 3.03 5.17
C LEU A 145 0.80 1.79 4.86
N PRO A 146 -0.24 1.44 5.64
CA PRO A 146 -1.23 0.44 5.27
C PRO A 146 -2.39 1.04 4.46
N TRP A 147 -2.11 1.74 3.37
CA TRP A 147 -3.07 2.54 2.57
C TRP A 147 -4.30 1.77 2.07
N HIS A 148 -4.18 0.45 1.89
CA HIS A 148 -5.28 -0.40 1.43
C HIS A 148 -6.42 -0.57 2.46
N PHE A 149 -6.25 -0.07 3.70
CA PHE A 149 -7.30 0.02 4.71
C PHE A 149 -7.88 1.44 4.83
N LYS A 150 -7.86 2.23 3.75
CA LYS A 150 -8.19 3.66 3.71
C LYS A 150 -9.49 3.98 4.48
N ASP A 151 -10.61 3.36 4.11
CA ASP A 151 -11.91 3.68 4.69
C ASP A 151 -11.98 3.40 6.20
N HIS A 152 -11.37 2.28 6.62
CA HIS A 152 -11.28 1.93 8.04
C HIS A 152 -10.42 2.94 8.81
N ILE A 153 -9.29 3.37 8.23
CA ILE A 153 -8.37 4.32 8.86
C ILE A 153 -9.01 5.70 8.97
N ILE A 154 -9.71 6.18 7.94
CA ILE A 154 -10.44 7.45 7.97
C ILE A 154 -11.47 7.43 9.10
N LYS A 155 -12.30 6.39 9.19
CA LYS A 155 -13.30 6.22 10.27
C LYS A 155 -12.65 6.20 11.64
N ARG A 156 -11.54 5.48 11.80
CA ARG A 156 -10.81 5.36 13.06
C ARG A 156 -10.17 6.68 13.49
N GLU A 157 -9.65 7.45 12.56
CA GLU A 157 -8.89 8.67 12.83
C GLU A 157 -9.73 9.96 12.71
N HIS A 158 -11.07 9.85 12.75
CA HIS A 158 -11.98 11.00 12.60
C HIS A 158 -11.66 12.15 13.57
N LYS A 159 -11.32 11.85 14.83
CA LYS A 159 -10.95 12.88 15.83
C LYS A 159 -9.66 13.62 15.46
N TYR A 160 -8.69 12.92 14.90
CA TYR A 160 -7.44 13.54 14.41
C TYR A 160 -7.73 14.47 13.23
N LEU A 161 -8.56 14.02 12.28
CA LEU A 161 -8.98 14.82 11.13
C LEU A 161 -9.80 16.05 11.57
N GLN A 162 -10.76 15.89 12.48
CA GLN A 162 -11.54 17.02 13.04
C GLN A 162 -10.67 18.04 13.78
N SER A 163 -9.54 17.63 14.36
CA SER A 163 -8.58 18.54 15.00
C SER A 163 -7.64 19.25 14.03
N GLY A 164 -7.85 19.14 12.72
CA GLY A 164 -7.05 19.76 11.66
C GLY A 164 -5.84 18.96 11.19
N GLY A 165 -5.66 17.74 11.72
CA GLY A 165 -4.65 16.81 11.22
C GLY A 165 -5.03 16.26 9.84
N LYS A 166 -4.06 15.84 9.04
CA LYS A 166 -4.27 15.33 7.68
C LYS A 166 -3.64 13.96 7.47
N LEU A 167 -4.31 13.10 6.72
CA LEU A 167 -3.82 11.80 6.31
C LEU A 167 -3.35 11.86 4.86
N ILE A 168 -2.15 11.36 4.58
CA ILE A 168 -1.62 11.20 3.23
C ILE A 168 -1.68 9.72 2.87
N PHE A 169 -2.55 9.37 1.93
CA PHE A 169 -2.60 8.04 1.32
C PHE A 169 -1.69 8.04 0.09
N PRO A 170 -0.61 7.24 0.09
CA PRO A 170 0.37 7.30 -0.99
C PRO A 170 -0.02 6.54 -2.24
N LEU A 171 -0.94 5.59 -2.18
CA LEU A 171 -1.31 4.69 -3.28
C LEU A 171 -2.82 4.35 -3.26
N PRO A 172 -3.42 4.03 -4.45
CA PRO A 172 -2.80 4.04 -5.79
C PRO A 172 -2.37 5.42 -6.27
N ASP A 173 -3.12 6.45 -5.92
CA ASP A 173 -2.80 7.86 -6.15
C ASP A 173 -2.48 8.56 -4.84
N ILE A 174 -1.75 9.68 -4.89
CA ILE A 174 -1.45 10.47 -3.69
C ILE A 174 -2.68 11.29 -3.33
N GLU A 175 -3.30 10.96 -2.20
CA GLU A 175 -4.47 11.68 -1.69
C GLU A 175 -4.18 12.26 -0.30
N ILE A 176 -4.69 13.47 -0.05
CA ILE A 176 -4.64 14.14 1.26
C ILE A 176 -6.08 14.35 1.74
N ILE A 177 -6.36 13.86 2.93
CA ILE A 177 -7.67 13.98 3.59
C ILE A 177 -7.51 14.73 4.89
#